data_5865d83b1b85b693dd8921d76a2b42f6
#
_entry.id   5865d83b1b85b693dd8921d76a2b42f6
#
_cell.length_a   1.000
_cell.length_b   1.000
_cell.length_c   1.000
_cell.angle_alpha   90.00
_cell.angle_beta   90.00
_cell.angle_gamma   90.00
#
_symmetry.space_group_name_H-M   'P 1'
#
loop_
_entity.id
_entity.type
_entity.pdbx_description
1 polymer ?
#
loop_
_entity_poly.entity_id
_entity_poly.type
_entity_poly.pdbx_seq_one_letter_code
_entity_poly.pdbx_strand_id
1 'polypeptide(L)'
;MDQRLHSQSSGTHFSRLLSIIITRPAEHTMTDDEGTMSGNGSPYDGLLPRRETQALDFVTQHPRYDGRTVIIGILDTGIDPGAHGIRYMADGKTPKLIDMVDCTGSGDVDVSTEKRVEECEDDVELWQVKGLSGRTLKLKKSWWKATETDDKKERHESTTRDTGRTFPARPPALPKVRLGIKRAFELFPSAVVQRVKRHRQRRLDRETDAYVADVQRELTAWQEKFSAANNKKPTPEDLRHKEDCQARLDVLMDKEWETEDPGMILDCVVFHDGQDYRAVLYGGNDDLHDVNEELDQLIPLAAYRKERQYGTVSSVDQYNYAVNFHDDASVLSIVGDCTPHGTHVAGIAALADGPDRSGVAPGAQLISIKIGDSRLGSMETTSSICRGIMAAVRLGCDVINLSYGEGCQLPNSGRIVELAEEMVWRHNIMFVSAVGNNGPALSTVNAPGGMSTCIFGVAAYVSPEMMRPMYSITSNTDNEGENDDDNHVGTTYTWSSVGPTADGSLGVCVCAPGGAITSVSNWTMQKSMLMNGTSMASPHACGCVALLMSACKAEGIPISPPRIQRAIEN
;
A
#
# COMPACT_ATOMS: atom_id res chain seq x y z
N MET A 1 -35.64 -7.04 -39.53
CA MET A 1 -36.67 -6.42 -38.65
C MET A 1 -36.42 -6.75 -37.17
N ASP A 2 -35.58 -7.72 -36.85
CA ASP A 2 -35.36 -8.18 -35.46
C ASP A 2 -34.29 -7.42 -34.64
N GLN A 3 -33.47 -6.57 -35.26
CA GLN A 3 -32.47 -5.80 -34.54
C GLN A 3 -32.99 -4.53 -33.84
N ARG A 4 -34.20 -4.07 -34.16
CA ARG A 4 -34.80 -2.89 -33.51
C ARG A 4 -35.56 -3.18 -32.22
N LEU A 5 -35.98 -4.42 -31.97
CA LEU A 5 -36.73 -4.80 -30.77
C LEU A 5 -35.83 -5.06 -29.55
N HIS A 6 -34.58 -5.49 -29.76
CA HIS A 6 -33.61 -5.67 -28.66
C HIS A 6 -33.03 -4.35 -28.11
N SER A 7 -33.00 -3.27 -28.91
CA SER A 7 -32.47 -1.97 -28.45
C SER A 7 -33.46 -1.19 -27.58
N GLN A 8 -34.76 -1.44 -27.69
CA GLN A 8 -35.78 -0.76 -26.87
C GLN A 8 -35.98 -1.41 -25.49
N SER A 9 -35.76 -2.73 -25.35
CA SER A 9 -35.89 -3.39 -24.05
C SER A 9 -34.69 -3.11 -23.14
N SER A 10 -33.51 -2.96 -23.71
CA SER A 10 -32.29 -2.62 -22.93
C SER A 10 -32.29 -1.16 -22.43
N GLY A 11 -32.88 -0.23 -23.19
CA GLY A 11 -33.01 1.17 -22.78
C GLY A 11 -33.95 1.37 -21.59
N THR A 12 -35.08 0.62 -21.56
CA THR A 12 -36.05 0.70 -20.46
C THR A 12 -35.55 0.04 -19.17
N HIS A 13 -34.71 -1.00 -19.26
CA HIS A 13 -34.12 -1.63 -18.09
C HIS A 13 -33.01 -0.74 -17.48
N PHE A 14 -32.19 -0.12 -18.31
CA PHE A 14 -31.14 0.82 -17.88
C PHE A 14 -31.78 2.05 -17.23
N SER A 15 -32.84 2.63 -17.83
CA SER A 15 -33.58 3.75 -17.22
C SER A 15 -34.26 3.36 -15.89
N ARG A 16 -34.70 2.11 -15.73
CA ARG A 16 -35.26 1.61 -14.45
C ARG A 16 -34.17 1.46 -13.37
N LEU A 17 -32.99 0.92 -13.70
CA LEU A 17 -31.85 0.87 -12.77
C LEU A 17 -31.39 2.26 -12.36
N LEU A 18 -31.37 3.21 -13.30
CA LEU A 18 -31.09 4.62 -13.03
C LEU A 18 -32.14 5.26 -12.13
N SER A 19 -33.43 5.01 -12.34
CA SER A 19 -34.48 5.55 -11.47
C SER A 19 -34.40 5.00 -10.03
N ILE A 20 -33.79 3.81 -9.83
CA ILE A 20 -33.56 3.23 -8.52
C ILE A 20 -32.37 3.92 -7.81
N ILE A 21 -31.36 4.37 -8.58
CA ILE A 21 -30.16 5.05 -8.05
C ILE A 21 -30.41 6.56 -7.81
N ILE A 22 -31.33 7.19 -8.56
CA ILE A 22 -31.52 8.65 -8.64
C ILE A 22 -32.87 9.10 -8.03
N THR A 23 -33.72 8.20 -7.53
CA THR A 23 -34.99 8.64 -6.89
C THR A 23 -34.64 9.49 -5.67
N ARG A 24 -35.23 10.72 -5.67
CA ARG A 24 -35.19 11.68 -4.56
C ARG A 24 -35.39 10.96 -3.23
N PRO A 25 -34.79 11.44 -2.12
CA PRO A 25 -35.06 10.89 -0.81
C PRO A 25 -36.57 10.85 -0.61
N ALA A 26 -37.12 9.66 -0.43
CA ALA A 26 -38.45 9.52 0.12
C ALA A 26 -38.40 10.23 1.48
N GLU A 27 -39.40 11.07 1.77
CA GLU A 27 -39.65 11.62 3.09
C GLU A 27 -39.75 10.44 4.05
N HIS A 28 -38.63 10.02 4.62
CA HIS A 28 -38.62 9.05 5.70
C HIS A 28 -38.97 9.81 6.98
N THR A 29 -40.19 9.64 7.41
CA THR A 29 -40.54 9.78 8.83
C THR A 29 -39.55 8.92 9.61
N MET A 30 -38.68 9.58 10.36
CA MET A 30 -37.79 8.93 11.32
C MET A 30 -38.65 8.13 12.30
N THR A 31 -38.62 6.83 12.23
CA THR A 31 -38.96 5.99 13.37
C THR A 31 -37.69 5.93 14.21
N ASP A 32 -37.78 6.45 15.42
CA ASP A 32 -36.76 6.39 16.46
C ASP A 32 -36.45 4.92 16.78
N ASP A 33 -35.59 4.30 16.01
CA ASP A 33 -34.97 3.05 16.41
C ASP A 33 -33.61 3.39 16.98
N GLU A 34 -33.60 3.69 18.28
CA GLU A 34 -32.40 3.75 19.10
C GLU A 34 -31.74 2.37 19.13
N GLY A 35 -31.08 2.02 18.03
CA GLY A 35 -30.15 0.90 17.97
C GLY A 35 -28.99 1.16 18.91
N THR A 36 -29.09 0.65 20.13
CA THR A 36 -28.03 0.64 21.14
C THR A 36 -26.75 0.07 20.51
N MET A 37 -25.79 0.95 20.30
CA MET A 37 -24.43 0.59 19.88
C MET A 37 -23.80 -0.27 21.00
N SER A 38 -23.84 -1.58 20.83
CA SER A 38 -23.17 -2.53 21.72
C SER A 38 -21.74 -2.74 21.23
N GLY A 39 -20.78 -2.08 21.84
CA GLY A 39 -19.36 -2.35 21.59
C GLY A 39 -18.46 -1.25 22.13
N ASN A 40 -17.38 -1.62 22.80
CA ASN A 40 -16.35 -0.74 23.37
C ASN A 40 -15.50 0.02 22.31
N GLY A 41 -16.03 0.32 21.13
CA GLY A 41 -15.37 1.09 20.08
C GLY A 41 -15.72 2.58 20.12
N SER A 42 -14.85 3.42 19.60
CA SER A 42 -15.15 4.83 19.39
C SER A 42 -16.34 4.98 18.44
N PRO A 43 -17.29 5.89 18.67
CA PRO A 43 -18.42 6.15 17.77
C PRO A 43 -17.96 6.60 16.36
N TYR A 44 -16.66 6.88 16.20
CA TYR A 44 -16.04 7.33 14.94
C TYR A 44 -15.27 6.22 14.22
N ASP A 45 -15.18 5.01 14.79
CA ASP A 45 -14.43 3.91 14.17
C ASP A 45 -15.09 3.47 12.85
N GLY A 46 -14.33 3.61 11.77
CA GLY A 46 -14.74 3.14 10.44
C GLY A 46 -15.93 3.90 9.85
N LEU A 47 -16.05 5.20 10.13
CA LEU A 47 -17.11 6.02 9.55
C LEU A 47 -16.87 6.23 8.04
N LEU A 48 -17.74 5.63 7.23
CA LEU A 48 -17.77 5.79 5.79
C LEU A 48 -19.12 6.39 5.36
N PRO A 49 -19.16 7.60 4.75
CA PRO A 49 -20.41 8.29 4.39
C PRO A 49 -21.04 7.70 3.14
N ARG A 50 -21.63 6.49 3.24
CA ARG A 50 -22.29 5.78 2.14
C ARG A 50 -23.75 6.18 1.94
N ARG A 51 -24.38 6.82 2.95
CA ARG A 51 -25.76 7.30 2.87
C ARG A 51 -25.87 8.48 1.93
N GLU A 52 -24.91 9.38 1.96
CA GLU A 52 -24.83 10.59 1.12
C GLU A 52 -24.82 10.27 -0.38
N THR A 53 -24.31 9.10 -0.75
CA THR A 53 -24.31 8.60 -2.14
C THR A 53 -25.42 7.59 -2.41
N GLN A 54 -26.30 7.31 -1.43
CA GLN A 54 -27.31 6.26 -1.47
C GLN A 54 -26.73 4.83 -1.71
N ALA A 55 -25.43 4.68 -1.62
CA ALA A 55 -24.76 3.41 -1.85
C ALA A 55 -25.17 2.35 -0.82
N LEU A 56 -25.39 2.76 0.45
CA LEU A 56 -25.85 1.86 1.50
C LEU A 56 -27.23 1.29 1.20
N ASP A 57 -28.17 2.15 0.82
CA ASP A 57 -29.55 1.75 0.47
C ASP A 57 -29.56 0.86 -0.75
N PHE A 58 -28.76 1.22 -1.77
CA PHE A 58 -28.63 0.43 -2.98
C PHE A 58 -28.12 -0.99 -2.69
N VAL A 59 -27.05 -1.15 -1.93
CA VAL A 59 -26.51 -2.48 -1.58
C VAL A 59 -27.47 -3.25 -0.67
N THR A 60 -28.18 -2.58 0.22
CA THR A 60 -29.20 -3.20 1.09
C THR A 60 -30.37 -3.73 0.30
N GLN A 61 -30.88 -2.95 -0.65
CA GLN A 61 -32.00 -3.36 -1.53
C GLN A 61 -31.55 -4.39 -2.57
N HIS A 62 -30.32 -4.29 -3.04
CA HIS A 62 -29.76 -5.11 -4.10
C HIS A 62 -28.45 -5.80 -3.70
N PRO A 63 -28.44 -6.73 -2.74
CA PRO A 63 -27.21 -7.33 -2.20
C PRO A 63 -26.39 -8.13 -3.23
N ARG A 64 -26.95 -8.36 -4.42
CA ARG A 64 -26.23 -9.00 -5.54
C ARG A 64 -25.41 -8.03 -6.38
N TYR A 65 -25.58 -6.72 -6.20
CA TYR A 65 -24.93 -5.66 -6.97
C TYR A 65 -23.92 -4.87 -6.11
N ASP A 66 -23.25 -5.56 -5.20
CA ASP A 66 -22.32 -5.01 -4.20
C ASP A 66 -20.91 -4.68 -4.74
N GLY A 67 -20.75 -4.64 -6.07
CA GLY A 67 -19.45 -4.48 -6.73
C GLY A 67 -18.82 -5.80 -7.20
N ARG A 68 -19.42 -6.96 -6.86
CA ARG A 68 -18.90 -8.26 -7.33
C ARG A 68 -18.72 -8.30 -8.84
N THR A 69 -17.71 -9.04 -9.30
CA THR A 69 -17.28 -9.12 -10.69
C THR A 69 -16.63 -7.85 -11.27
N VAL A 70 -16.42 -6.83 -10.44
CA VAL A 70 -15.73 -5.59 -10.83
C VAL A 70 -14.34 -5.56 -10.20
N ILE A 71 -13.35 -5.18 -10.99
CA ILE A 71 -11.95 -5.01 -10.56
C ILE A 71 -11.62 -3.53 -10.57
N ILE A 72 -11.28 -2.99 -9.40
CA ILE A 72 -10.87 -1.59 -9.22
C ILE A 72 -9.34 -1.52 -9.13
N GLY A 73 -8.71 -0.79 -10.04
CA GLY A 73 -7.30 -0.44 -9.96
C GLY A 73 -7.10 0.84 -9.14
N ILE A 74 -6.34 0.78 -8.06
CA ILE A 74 -5.99 1.95 -7.23
C ILE A 74 -4.59 2.42 -7.62
N LEU A 75 -4.53 3.52 -8.37
CA LEU A 75 -3.29 4.20 -8.76
C LEU A 75 -2.94 5.20 -7.64
N ASP A 76 -2.08 4.79 -6.72
CA ASP A 76 -1.81 5.56 -5.51
C ASP A 76 -0.42 5.23 -4.91
N THR A 77 -0.22 5.47 -3.63
CA THR A 77 1.03 5.22 -2.88
C THR A 77 1.32 3.75 -2.60
N GLY A 78 0.48 2.83 -3.06
CA GLY A 78 0.47 1.41 -2.70
C GLY A 78 -0.61 1.10 -1.67
N ILE A 79 -0.95 -0.18 -1.55
CA ILE A 79 -1.92 -0.70 -0.57
C ILE A 79 -1.18 -1.69 0.34
N ASP A 80 -1.36 -1.56 1.64
CA ASP A 80 -0.87 -2.53 2.60
C ASP A 80 -1.70 -3.83 2.55
N PRO A 81 -1.13 -4.97 2.14
CA PRO A 81 -1.86 -6.24 2.05
C PRO A 81 -2.26 -6.81 3.42
N GLY A 82 -1.65 -6.32 4.51
CA GLY A 82 -1.98 -6.71 5.88
C GLY A 82 -3.04 -5.83 6.53
N ALA A 83 -3.45 -4.72 5.89
CA ALA A 83 -4.41 -3.80 6.45
C ALA A 83 -5.79 -4.46 6.64
N HIS A 84 -6.50 -4.00 7.68
CA HIS A 84 -7.80 -4.55 8.06
C HIS A 84 -8.84 -4.43 6.93
N GLY A 85 -9.55 -5.54 6.64
CA GLY A 85 -10.63 -5.57 5.64
C GLY A 85 -10.22 -5.44 4.17
N ILE A 86 -8.91 -5.42 3.87
CA ILE A 86 -8.36 -5.25 2.51
C ILE A 86 -7.99 -6.59 1.85
N ARG A 87 -7.53 -7.56 2.63
CA ARG A 87 -6.96 -8.80 2.07
C ARG A 87 -8.01 -9.75 1.48
N TYR A 88 -9.12 -9.92 2.18
CA TYR A 88 -10.17 -10.87 1.84
C TYR A 88 -11.54 -10.20 1.77
N MET A 89 -12.48 -10.83 1.05
CA MET A 89 -13.90 -10.49 1.10
C MET A 89 -14.48 -10.82 2.49
N ALA A 90 -15.74 -10.45 2.71
CA ALA A 90 -16.44 -10.71 3.96
C ALA A 90 -16.52 -12.22 4.34
N ASP A 91 -16.32 -13.12 3.39
CA ASP A 91 -16.25 -14.57 3.64
C ASP A 91 -14.91 -15.02 4.28
N GLY A 92 -13.95 -14.12 4.41
CA GLY A 92 -12.62 -14.38 4.94
C GLY A 92 -11.73 -15.32 4.09
N LYS A 93 -12.16 -15.67 2.89
CA LYS A 93 -11.50 -16.65 1.99
C LYS A 93 -11.24 -16.11 0.60
N THR A 94 -12.23 -15.48 -0.01
CA THR A 94 -12.10 -14.94 -1.37
C THR A 94 -11.17 -13.74 -1.36
N PRO A 95 -10.08 -13.73 -2.15
CA PRO A 95 -9.16 -12.61 -2.19
C PRO A 95 -9.83 -11.32 -2.66
N LYS A 96 -9.70 -10.26 -1.87
CA LYS A 96 -10.10 -8.91 -2.26
C LYS A 96 -8.96 -8.19 -2.97
N LEU A 97 -7.79 -8.12 -2.38
CA LEU A 97 -6.58 -7.62 -3.05
C LEU A 97 -5.98 -8.76 -3.88
N ILE A 98 -6.15 -8.67 -5.20
CA ILE A 98 -5.81 -9.77 -6.13
C ILE A 98 -4.44 -9.62 -6.77
N ASP A 99 -3.91 -8.40 -6.84
CA ASP A 99 -2.57 -8.13 -7.37
C ASP A 99 -1.98 -6.83 -6.80
N MET A 100 -0.64 -6.74 -6.82
CA MET A 100 0.13 -5.58 -6.37
C MET A 100 1.30 -5.35 -7.32
N VAL A 101 1.43 -4.13 -7.86
CA VAL A 101 2.52 -3.77 -8.77
C VAL A 101 3.13 -2.43 -8.41
N ASP A 102 4.46 -2.31 -8.54
CA ASP A 102 5.18 -1.04 -8.41
C ASP A 102 5.48 -0.49 -9.82
N CYS A 103 4.92 0.67 -10.14
CA CYS A 103 5.16 1.38 -11.39
C CYS A 103 6.25 2.47 -11.27
N THR A 104 6.83 2.64 -10.08
CA THR A 104 7.87 3.63 -9.82
C THR A 104 9.28 3.08 -10.06
N GLY A 105 9.46 1.78 -9.82
CA GLY A 105 10.77 1.13 -9.75
C GLY A 105 11.53 1.42 -8.45
N SER A 106 10.87 2.01 -7.44
CA SER A 106 11.50 2.27 -6.14
C SER A 106 11.87 0.98 -5.40
N GLY A 107 11.10 -0.08 -5.63
CA GLY A 107 11.32 -1.40 -5.04
C GLY A 107 12.16 -2.35 -5.89
N ASP A 108 12.64 -1.93 -7.06
CA ASP A 108 13.39 -2.81 -7.94
C ASP A 108 14.80 -3.06 -7.41
N VAL A 109 15.24 -4.32 -7.52
CA VAL A 109 16.54 -4.82 -7.10
C VAL A 109 17.13 -5.66 -8.23
N ASP A 110 18.34 -5.32 -8.66
CA ASP A 110 19.12 -6.18 -9.53
C ASP A 110 19.57 -7.43 -8.78
N VAL A 111 19.06 -8.58 -9.19
CA VAL A 111 19.41 -9.90 -8.65
C VAL A 111 20.06 -10.78 -9.73
N SER A 112 20.71 -10.17 -10.72
CA SER A 112 21.40 -10.88 -11.80
C SER A 112 22.64 -11.67 -11.34
N THR A 113 23.17 -11.38 -10.14
CA THR A 113 24.32 -12.08 -9.58
C THR A 113 23.95 -13.48 -9.14
N GLU A 114 24.37 -14.50 -9.90
CA GLU A 114 24.14 -15.91 -9.56
C GLU A 114 25.29 -16.49 -8.73
N LYS A 115 24.95 -17.21 -7.65
CA LYS A 115 25.89 -18.03 -6.88
C LYS A 115 25.31 -19.43 -6.67
N ARG A 116 26.19 -20.41 -6.52
CA ARG A 116 25.80 -21.76 -6.05
C ARG A 116 25.81 -21.76 -4.53
N VAL A 117 24.86 -22.45 -3.95
CA VAL A 117 24.86 -22.71 -2.52
C VAL A 117 25.94 -23.74 -2.17
N GLU A 118 26.37 -23.74 -0.92
CA GLU A 118 27.32 -24.70 -0.33
C GLU A 118 26.63 -25.48 0.79
N GLU A 119 27.13 -26.65 1.13
CA GLU A 119 26.65 -27.38 2.32
C GLU A 119 27.00 -26.58 3.59
N CYS A 120 26.05 -26.50 4.51
CA CYS A 120 26.28 -25.88 5.81
C CYS A 120 26.99 -26.91 6.71
N GLU A 121 28.15 -26.54 7.29
CA GLU A 121 28.93 -27.44 8.16
C GLU A 121 28.20 -27.71 9.48
N ASP A 122 27.42 -26.73 9.96
CA ASP A 122 26.75 -26.76 11.26
C ASP A 122 25.39 -27.45 11.23
N ASP A 123 24.74 -27.54 10.05
CA ASP A 123 23.37 -28.06 9.93
C ASP A 123 23.13 -28.74 8.56
N VAL A 124 22.82 -30.03 8.62
CA VAL A 124 22.59 -30.87 7.43
C VAL A 124 21.32 -30.47 6.64
N GLU A 125 20.34 -29.83 7.29
CA GLU A 125 19.09 -29.39 6.66
C GLU A 125 19.22 -28.04 5.96
N LEU A 126 20.39 -27.38 6.07
CA LEU A 126 20.64 -26.07 5.52
C LEU A 126 21.68 -26.11 4.41
N TRP A 127 21.50 -25.20 3.47
CA TRP A 127 22.56 -24.72 2.58
C TRP A 127 23.01 -23.33 3.04
N GLN A 128 24.22 -22.94 2.66
CA GLN A 128 24.73 -21.60 2.91
C GLN A 128 25.24 -20.94 1.65
N VAL A 129 25.17 -19.60 1.61
CA VAL A 129 25.74 -18.79 0.55
C VAL A 129 26.20 -17.44 1.11
N LYS A 130 27.31 -16.91 0.62
CA LYS A 130 27.76 -15.57 0.99
C LYS A 130 26.97 -14.52 0.22
N GLY A 131 26.12 -13.73 0.92
CA GLY A 131 25.35 -12.61 0.40
C GLY A 131 26.22 -11.49 -0.17
N LEU A 132 25.61 -10.51 -0.80
CA LEU A 132 26.31 -9.34 -1.33
C LEU A 132 26.63 -8.31 -0.22
N SER A 133 25.90 -8.34 0.90
CA SER A 133 26.20 -7.57 2.11
C SER A 133 27.46 -8.07 2.84
N GLY A 134 27.96 -9.27 2.50
CA GLY A 134 29.01 -9.97 3.21
C GLY A 134 28.53 -10.94 4.29
N ARG A 135 27.22 -10.99 4.60
CA ARG A 135 26.63 -11.96 5.54
C ARG A 135 26.64 -13.37 4.95
N THR A 136 26.74 -14.38 5.80
CA THR A 136 26.49 -15.78 5.44
C THR A 136 24.99 -16.05 5.60
N LEU A 137 24.34 -16.41 4.51
CA LEU A 137 22.90 -16.64 4.43
C LEU A 137 22.63 -18.14 4.49
N LYS A 138 21.87 -18.59 5.48
CA LYS A 138 21.48 -19.99 5.68
C LYS A 138 20.09 -20.24 5.08
N LEU A 139 19.96 -21.20 4.16
CA LEU A 139 18.77 -21.46 3.36
C LEU A 139 18.28 -22.88 3.61
N LYS A 140 17.00 -23.09 3.91
CA LYS A 140 16.43 -24.44 4.11
C LYS A 140 16.41 -25.24 2.83
N LYS A 141 16.92 -26.46 2.86
CA LYS A 141 16.84 -27.42 1.73
C LYS A 141 15.39 -27.70 1.32
N SER A 142 14.46 -27.68 2.28
CA SER A 142 13.03 -27.90 2.04
C SER A 142 12.34 -26.81 1.20
N TRP A 143 12.96 -25.67 0.95
CA TRP A 143 12.41 -24.64 0.05
C TRP A 143 12.40 -25.08 -1.42
N TRP A 144 13.27 -26.03 -1.79
CA TRP A 144 13.30 -26.62 -3.13
C TRP A 144 12.45 -27.87 -3.18
N LYS A 145 11.42 -27.87 -4.03
CA LYS A 145 10.59 -29.04 -4.25
C LYS A 145 11.36 -30.02 -5.14
N ALA A 146 11.41 -31.29 -4.76
CA ALA A 146 12.01 -32.31 -5.62
C ALA A 146 11.26 -32.38 -6.95
N THR A 147 11.92 -32.01 -8.04
CA THR A 147 11.36 -32.18 -9.38
C THR A 147 11.55 -33.61 -9.84
N GLU A 148 10.45 -34.35 -10.10
CA GLU A 148 10.50 -35.69 -10.69
C GLU A 148 11.21 -35.76 -12.07
N THR A 149 11.54 -34.58 -12.63
CA THR A 149 12.15 -34.47 -13.97
C THR A 149 13.66 -34.62 -13.96
N ASP A 150 14.35 -34.35 -12.87
CA ASP A 150 15.80 -34.49 -12.81
C ASP A 150 16.22 -35.96 -12.75
N ASP A 151 15.48 -36.82 -12.07
CA ASP A 151 15.71 -38.27 -12.05
C ASP A 151 15.52 -38.95 -13.41
N LYS A 152 14.70 -38.39 -14.31
CA LYS A 152 14.45 -38.98 -15.64
C LYS A 152 15.44 -38.51 -16.70
N LYS A 153 15.95 -37.28 -16.62
CA LYS A 153 16.98 -36.81 -17.54
C LYS A 153 18.35 -37.48 -17.28
N GLU A 154 18.72 -37.67 -16.01
CA GLU A 154 19.97 -38.33 -15.67
C GLU A 154 19.97 -39.83 -16.02
N ARG A 155 18.80 -40.51 -16.01
CA ARG A 155 18.69 -41.92 -16.44
C ARG A 155 18.78 -42.10 -17.96
N HIS A 156 18.50 -41.08 -18.77
CA HIS A 156 18.57 -41.18 -20.23
C HIS A 156 19.94 -40.82 -20.82
N GLU A 157 20.79 -40.07 -20.09
CA GLU A 157 22.17 -39.80 -20.55
C GLU A 157 23.18 -40.89 -20.13
N SER A 158 22.78 -41.84 -19.27
CA SER A 158 23.67 -42.93 -18.84
C SER A 158 23.65 -44.18 -19.70
N THR A 159 22.86 -44.22 -20.76
CA THR A 159 22.83 -45.35 -21.68
C THR A 159 23.36 -44.94 -23.06
N THR A 160 24.65 -45.07 -23.26
CA THR A 160 25.39 -45.56 -24.45
C THR A 160 26.82 -45.00 -24.49
N ARG A 161 27.71 -45.58 -23.70
CA ARG A 161 29.09 -45.82 -24.15
C ARG A 161 29.52 -47.16 -23.59
N ASP A 162 29.62 -48.07 -24.50
CA ASP A 162 30.11 -49.44 -24.34
C ASP A 162 31.59 -49.45 -23.91
N THR A 163 31.85 -49.22 -22.65
CA THR A 163 33.13 -49.48 -22.00
C THR A 163 32.88 -49.83 -20.54
N GLY A 164 32.52 -51.01 -20.24
CA GLY A 164 32.39 -51.75 -18.95
C GLY A 164 32.93 -51.15 -17.63
N ARG A 165 32.93 -49.80 -17.47
CA ARG A 165 33.27 -49.09 -16.24
C ARG A 165 32.05 -48.26 -15.79
N THR A 166 31.39 -48.73 -14.75
CA THR A 166 30.42 -47.96 -13.96
C THR A 166 31.17 -46.82 -13.26
N PHE A 167 31.04 -45.60 -13.78
CA PHE A 167 31.42 -44.42 -13.04
C PHE A 167 30.35 -44.16 -11.99
N PRO A 168 30.71 -43.77 -10.73
CA PRO A 168 29.73 -43.35 -9.76
C PRO A 168 28.95 -42.15 -10.31
N ALA A 169 27.61 -42.18 -10.12
CA ALA A 169 26.76 -41.08 -10.54
C ALA A 169 27.32 -39.76 -9.97
N ARG A 170 27.45 -38.76 -10.81
CA ARG A 170 27.91 -37.43 -10.39
C ARG A 170 26.89 -36.93 -9.36
N PRO A 171 27.30 -36.46 -8.17
CA PRO A 171 26.34 -35.91 -7.22
C PRO A 171 25.53 -34.79 -7.89
N PRO A 172 24.23 -34.68 -7.61
CA PRO A 172 23.38 -33.66 -8.20
C PRO A 172 24.00 -32.28 -7.96
N ALA A 173 23.99 -31.44 -9.00
CA ALA A 173 24.60 -30.12 -8.90
C ALA A 173 23.83 -29.28 -7.88
N LEU A 174 24.53 -28.71 -6.90
CA LEU A 174 23.93 -27.84 -5.90
C LEU A 174 23.15 -26.68 -6.58
N PRO A 175 21.98 -26.29 -6.06
CA PRO A 175 21.15 -25.27 -6.68
C PRO A 175 21.84 -23.92 -6.75
N LYS A 176 21.40 -23.11 -7.71
CA LYS A 176 21.83 -21.73 -7.86
C LYS A 176 20.80 -20.81 -7.24
N VAL A 177 21.27 -19.73 -6.65
CA VAL A 177 20.47 -18.61 -6.18
C VAL A 177 20.94 -17.32 -6.82
N ARG A 178 20.05 -16.36 -6.97
CA ARG A 178 20.32 -15.00 -7.41
C ARG A 178 20.33 -14.08 -6.22
N LEU A 179 21.29 -13.18 -6.15
CA LEU A 179 21.53 -12.32 -5.00
C LEU A 179 21.47 -10.85 -5.40
N GLY A 180 20.81 -10.05 -4.56
CA GLY A 180 20.78 -8.60 -4.64
C GLY A 180 20.83 -8.00 -3.25
N ILE A 181 20.95 -6.68 -3.19
CA ILE A 181 20.86 -5.91 -1.95
C ILE A 181 19.95 -4.71 -2.15
N LYS A 182 19.20 -4.32 -1.10
CA LYS A 182 18.36 -3.13 -1.07
C LYS A 182 18.56 -2.37 0.22
N ARG A 183 18.65 -1.04 0.14
CA ARG A 183 18.60 -0.19 1.35
C ARG A 183 17.17 -0.09 1.83
N ALA A 184 16.90 -0.47 3.08
CA ALA A 184 15.54 -0.47 3.63
C ALA A 184 14.91 0.93 3.63
N PHE A 185 15.69 1.98 3.85
CA PHE A 185 15.20 3.37 3.84
C PHE A 185 14.75 3.88 2.46
N GLU A 186 15.08 3.19 1.38
CA GLU A 186 14.54 3.47 0.05
C GLU A 186 13.15 2.86 -0.17
N LEU A 187 12.78 1.87 0.67
CA LEU A 187 11.48 1.20 0.62
C LEU A 187 10.50 1.78 1.63
N PHE A 188 11.00 2.12 2.82
CA PHE A 188 10.16 2.47 3.97
C PHE A 188 9.50 3.83 3.81
N PRO A 189 8.25 3.97 4.28
CA PRO A 189 7.62 5.26 4.51
C PRO A 189 8.48 6.14 5.43
N SER A 190 8.46 7.45 5.22
CA SER A 190 9.27 8.40 6.00
C SER A 190 9.04 8.30 7.52
N ALA A 191 7.80 8.01 7.93
CA ALA A 191 7.46 7.83 9.35
C ALA A 191 8.13 6.58 9.94
N VAL A 192 8.21 5.48 9.19
CA VAL A 192 8.92 4.26 9.59
C VAL A 192 10.42 4.54 9.67
N VAL A 193 10.98 5.20 8.65
CA VAL A 193 12.41 5.61 8.66
C VAL A 193 12.76 6.42 9.91
N GLN A 194 11.93 7.43 10.25
CA GLN A 194 12.14 8.25 11.43
C GLN A 194 12.01 7.45 12.74
N ARG A 195 11.11 6.48 12.79
CA ARG A 195 10.93 5.59 13.95
C ARG A 195 12.14 4.70 14.15
N VAL A 196 12.62 4.06 13.09
CA VAL A 196 13.81 3.22 13.10
C VAL A 196 15.05 4.04 13.49
N LYS A 197 15.27 5.20 12.85
CA LYS A 197 16.40 6.09 13.21
C LYS A 197 16.39 6.47 14.69
N ARG A 198 15.25 6.91 15.21
CA ARG A 198 15.14 7.25 16.65
C ARG A 198 15.42 6.07 17.56
N HIS A 199 15.05 4.88 17.15
CA HIS A 199 15.26 3.67 17.95
C HIS A 199 16.74 3.28 17.97
N ARG A 200 17.40 3.30 16.82
CA ARG A 200 18.84 3.05 16.71
C ARG A 200 19.64 4.10 17.49
N GLN A 201 19.27 5.37 17.39
CA GLN A 201 19.91 6.44 18.16
C GLN A 201 19.80 6.20 19.67
N ARG A 202 18.60 5.85 20.17
CA ARG A 202 18.41 5.54 21.61
C ARG A 202 19.21 4.33 22.08
N ARG A 203 19.46 3.36 21.20
CA ARG A 203 20.35 2.23 21.52
C ARG A 203 21.78 2.69 21.64
N LEU A 204 22.25 3.44 20.65
CA LEU A 204 23.60 4.01 20.63
C LEU A 204 23.84 4.91 21.86
N ASP A 205 22.89 5.79 22.19
CA ASP A 205 22.97 6.67 23.35
C ASP A 205 23.13 5.84 24.64
N ARG A 206 22.34 4.78 24.82
CA ARG A 206 22.44 3.90 26.00
C ARG A 206 23.76 3.17 26.09
N GLU A 207 24.30 2.68 24.98
CA GLU A 207 25.61 2.02 24.92
C GLU A 207 26.71 3.01 25.21
N THR A 208 26.64 4.22 24.66
CA THR A 208 27.61 5.31 24.92
C THR A 208 27.56 5.75 26.38
N ASP A 209 26.37 5.97 26.95
CA ASP A 209 26.18 6.37 28.35
C ASP A 209 26.73 5.30 29.31
N ALA A 210 26.55 4.02 29.00
CA ALA A 210 27.12 2.93 29.78
C ALA A 210 28.67 2.97 29.75
N TYR A 211 29.25 3.20 28.58
CA TYR A 211 30.71 3.31 28.41
C TYR A 211 31.27 4.54 29.11
N VAL A 212 30.58 5.68 29.01
CA VAL A 212 30.95 6.92 29.74
C VAL A 212 30.94 6.67 31.25
N ALA A 213 29.90 6.00 31.77
CA ALA A 213 29.81 5.66 33.18
C ALA A 213 30.92 4.72 33.64
N ASP A 214 31.36 3.77 32.80
CA ASP A 214 32.50 2.88 33.12
C ASP A 214 33.80 3.66 33.21
N VAL A 215 34.10 4.50 32.21
CA VAL A 215 35.33 5.32 32.22
C VAL A 215 35.34 6.34 33.37
N GLN A 216 34.18 6.92 33.70
CA GLN A 216 34.02 7.80 34.86
C GLN A 216 34.28 7.06 36.18
N ARG A 217 33.86 5.80 36.31
CA ARG A 217 34.17 4.97 37.49
C ARG A 217 35.66 4.69 37.60
N GLU A 218 36.33 4.39 36.48
CA GLU A 218 37.79 4.22 36.46
C GLU A 218 38.53 5.50 36.91
N LEU A 219 38.14 6.66 36.42
CA LEU A 219 38.68 7.97 36.83
C LEU A 219 38.43 8.27 38.31
N THR A 220 37.23 7.98 38.79
CA THR A 220 36.89 8.18 40.22
C THR A 220 37.72 7.28 41.11
N ALA A 221 37.88 6.00 40.75
CA ALA A 221 38.75 5.08 41.50
C ALA A 221 40.22 5.53 41.48
N TRP A 222 40.68 6.10 40.38
CA TRP A 222 42.03 6.69 40.28
C TRP A 222 42.14 7.91 41.22
N GLN A 223 41.15 8.82 41.24
CA GLN A 223 41.14 10.01 42.12
C GLN A 223 41.13 9.61 43.61
N GLU A 224 40.35 8.60 43.98
CA GLU A 224 40.31 8.08 45.34
C GLU A 224 41.65 7.45 45.75
N LYS A 225 42.29 6.66 44.87
CA LYS A 225 43.58 6.02 45.09
C LYS A 225 44.68 7.04 45.38
N PHE A 226 44.64 8.19 44.71
CA PHE A 226 45.65 9.24 44.79
C PHE A 226 45.13 10.52 45.47
N SER A 227 44.08 10.41 46.27
CA SER A 227 43.60 11.52 47.08
C SER A 227 44.60 11.95 48.15
N ALA A 228 44.51 13.21 48.59
CA ALA A 228 45.35 13.76 49.65
C ALA A 228 45.27 12.95 50.96
N ALA A 229 44.15 12.25 51.20
CA ALA A 229 43.98 11.40 52.38
C ALA A 229 44.84 10.11 52.32
N ASN A 230 45.20 9.61 51.14
CA ASN A 230 45.92 8.36 50.97
C ASN A 230 47.43 8.53 50.82
N ASN A 231 47.97 9.74 50.76
CA ASN A 231 49.39 10.12 50.72
C ASN A 231 50.26 9.32 49.72
N LYS A 232 49.61 8.72 48.64
CA LYS A 232 50.30 7.98 47.56
C LYS A 232 50.63 8.93 46.42
N LYS A 233 51.84 8.93 45.91
CA LYS A 233 52.23 9.66 44.69
C LYS A 233 51.97 8.75 43.49
N PRO A 234 51.33 9.24 42.45
CA PRO A 234 51.11 8.46 41.22
C PRO A 234 52.41 8.18 40.50
N THR A 235 52.52 6.99 39.91
CA THR A 235 53.63 6.64 39.02
C THR A 235 53.41 7.25 37.63
N PRO A 236 54.44 7.32 36.77
CA PRO A 236 54.26 7.75 35.39
C PRO A 236 53.22 6.91 34.60
N GLU A 237 53.03 5.65 34.97
CA GLU A 237 52.05 4.73 34.39
C GLU A 237 50.63 5.05 34.86
N ASP A 238 50.46 5.36 36.16
CA ASP A 238 49.16 5.82 36.69
C ASP A 238 48.72 7.15 36.06
N LEU A 239 49.67 8.06 35.77
CA LEU A 239 49.37 9.32 35.08
C LEU A 239 48.94 9.10 33.63
N ARG A 240 49.60 8.21 32.88
CA ARG A 240 49.22 7.83 31.53
C ARG A 240 47.80 7.22 31.50
N HIS A 241 47.50 6.34 32.43
CA HIS A 241 46.17 5.75 32.56
C HIS A 241 45.09 6.81 32.78
N LYS A 242 45.36 7.81 33.66
CA LYS A 242 44.42 8.94 33.86
C LYS A 242 44.18 9.73 32.57
N GLU A 243 45.29 10.08 31.88
CA GLU A 243 45.20 10.84 30.62
C GLU A 243 44.44 10.05 29.53
N ASP A 244 44.66 8.74 29.44
CA ASP A 244 43.93 7.86 28.53
C ASP A 244 42.43 7.80 28.84
N CYS A 245 42.07 7.65 30.12
CA CYS A 245 40.67 7.71 30.54
C CYS A 245 40.01 9.08 30.22
N GLN A 246 40.74 10.19 30.45
CA GLN A 246 40.23 11.52 30.12
C GLN A 246 40.04 11.70 28.62
N ALA A 247 41.01 11.28 27.81
CA ALA A 247 40.92 11.35 26.35
C ALA A 247 39.74 10.51 25.80
N ARG A 248 39.51 9.32 26.38
CA ARG A 248 38.35 8.50 26.02
C ARG A 248 37.03 9.21 26.35
N LEU A 249 36.93 9.86 27.53
CA LEU A 249 35.74 10.63 27.89
C LEU A 249 35.51 11.81 26.94
N ASP A 250 36.56 12.55 26.62
CA ASP A 250 36.49 13.70 25.73
C ASP A 250 35.94 13.27 24.35
N VAL A 251 36.42 12.14 23.80
CA VAL A 251 35.91 11.57 22.54
C VAL A 251 34.47 11.11 22.66
N LEU A 252 34.06 10.43 23.74
CA LEU A 252 32.69 9.92 23.93
C LEU A 252 31.69 11.04 24.21
N MET A 253 32.14 12.15 24.81
CA MET A 253 31.26 13.30 25.12
C MET A 253 31.18 14.31 23.98
N ASP A 254 32.05 14.22 22.99
CA ASP A 254 32.03 15.03 21.79
C ASP A 254 30.85 14.59 20.90
N LYS A 255 29.69 15.26 21.06
CA LYS A 255 28.43 14.93 20.37
C LYS A 255 28.37 15.41 18.90
N GLU A 256 29.46 15.93 18.34
CA GLU A 256 29.54 16.35 16.94
C GLU A 256 29.57 15.17 15.93
N TRP A 257 29.39 13.95 16.42
CA TRP A 257 29.21 12.76 15.55
C TRP A 257 27.76 12.69 15.03
N GLU A 258 27.37 13.65 14.23
CA GLU A 258 26.22 13.50 13.35
C GLU A 258 26.59 12.56 12.19
N THR A 259 26.72 11.28 12.49
CA THR A 259 26.80 10.29 11.43
C THR A 259 25.40 10.10 10.87
N GLU A 260 25.23 10.40 9.58
CA GLU A 260 23.98 10.08 8.89
C GLU A 260 23.77 8.55 8.94
N ASP A 261 22.67 8.11 9.58
CA ASP A 261 22.33 6.70 9.65
C ASP A 261 22.00 6.18 8.23
N PRO A 262 22.85 5.33 7.62
CA PRO A 262 22.65 4.83 6.27
C PRO A 262 21.45 3.87 6.15
N GLY A 263 20.88 3.47 7.28
CA GLY A 263 19.83 2.47 7.35
C GLY A 263 20.35 1.04 7.22
N MET A 264 19.40 0.13 7.25
CA MET A 264 19.62 -1.30 7.13
C MET A 264 19.78 -1.70 5.66
N ILE A 265 20.66 -2.66 5.41
CA ILE A 265 20.79 -3.32 4.11
C ILE A 265 20.05 -4.66 4.17
N LEU A 266 19.10 -4.85 3.26
CA LEU A 266 18.41 -6.11 3.04
C LEU A 266 19.16 -6.95 2.00
N ASP A 267 19.53 -8.17 2.36
CA ASP A 267 19.94 -9.18 1.40
C ASP A 267 18.69 -9.76 0.73
N CYS A 268 18.66 -9.75 -0.59
CA CYS A 268 17.59 -10.30 -1.40
C CYS A 268 18.07 -11.59 -2.04
N VAL A 269 17.43 -12.71 -1.69
CA VAL A 269 17.74 -14.02 -2.25
C VAL A 269 16.60 -14.46 -3.14
N VAL A 270 16.87 -14.73 -4.41
CA VAL A 270 15.89 -15.24 -5.38
C VAL A 270 16.31 -16.59 -5.89
N PHE A 271 15.38 -17.53 -5.94
CA PHE A 271 15.61 -18.89 -6.43
C PHE A 271 14.36 -19.46 -7.09
N HIS A 272 14.51 -20.49 -7.88
CA HIS A 272 13.40 -21.26 -8.45
C HIS A 272 13.18 -22.51 -7.60
N ASP A 273 11.96 -22.71 -7.06
CA ASP A 273 11.65 -23.82 -6.16
C ASP A 273 11.33 -25.15 -6.86
N GLY A 274 11.44 -25.16 -8.19
CA GLY A 274 11.00 -26.25 -9.05
C GLY A 274 9.68 -25.97 -9.77
N GLN A 275 8.86 -25.04 -9.27
CA GLN A 275 7.60 -24.60 -9.89
C GLN A 275 7.59 -23.11 -10.21
N ASP A 276 8.06 -22.28 -9.28
CA ASP A 276 7.99 -20.83 -9.35
C ASP A 276 9.26 -20.17 -8.82
N TYR A 277 9.50 -18.93 -9.25
CA TYR A 277 10.48 -18.07 -8.59
C TYR A 277 9.99 -17.66 -7.21
N ARG A 278 10.92 -17.70 -6.25
CA ARG A 278 10.73 -17.32 -4.85
C ARG A 278 11.74 -16.27 -4.44
N ALA A 279 11.35 -15.39 -3.54
CA ALA A 279 12.26 -14.41 -2.95
C ALA A 279 12.15 -14.39 -1.42
N VAL A 280 13.28 -14.15 -0.76
CA VAL A 280 13.37 -13.89 0.67
C VAL A 280 14.19 -12.62 0.87
N LEU A 281 13.72 -11.73 1.76
CA LEU A 281 14.41 -10.52 2.17
C LEU A 281 14.91 -10.69 3.61
N TYR A 282 16.20 -10.44 3.83
CA TYR A 282 16.82 -10.61 5.14
C TYR A 282 17.65 -9.41 5.54
N GLY A 283 17.33 -8.77 6.66
CA GLY A 283 18.00 -7.60 7.18
C GLY A 283 19.12 -7.87 8.18
N GLY A 284 19.28 -9.12 8.64
CA GLY A 284 20.19 -9.48 9.73
C GLY A 284 19.56 -9.26 11.12
N ASN A 285 20.17 -9.87 12.14
CA ASN A 285 19.65 -9.88 13.51
C ASN A 285 19.96 -8.60 14.31
N ASP A 286 20.91 -7.78 13.83
CA ASP A 286 21.51 -6.72 14.66
C ASP A 286 20.70 -5.41 14.68
N ASP A 287 19.81 -5.17 13.72
CA ASP A 287 19.23 -3.85 13.47
C ASP A 287 17.72 -3.77 13.58
N LEU A 288 17.03 -4.90 13.64
CA LEU A 288 15.57 -4.95 13.83
C LEU A 288 15.26 -5.47 15.22
N HIS A 289 14.50 -4.69 15.98
CA HIS A 289 14.09 -5.06 17.31
C HIS A 289 13.37 -6.39 17.32
N ASP A 290 13.81 -7.27 18.21
CA ASP A 290 13.16 -8.52 18.62
C ASP A 290 12.98 -9.59 17.54
N VAL A 291 13.57 -9.47 16.37
CA VAL A 291 13.48 -10.53 15.37
C VAL A 291 14.77 -11.35 15.43
N ASN A 292 14.85 -12.26 16.38
CA ASN A 292 15.74 -13.42 16.32
C ASN A 292 15.26 -14.44 15.26
N GLU A 293 14.59 -13.96 14.20
CA GLU A 293 14.21 -14.82 13.08
C GLU A 293 15.45 -15.00 12.20
N GLU A 294 16.03 -16.17 12.29
CA GLU A 294 17.06 -16.60 11.35
C GLU A 294 16.45 -16.65 9.95
N LEU A 295 17.25 -16.38 8.91
CA LEU A 295 16.81 -16.36 7.52
C LEU A 295 16.03 -17.62 7.13
N ASP A 296 16.44 -18.77 7.66
CA ASP A 296 15.79 -20.06 7.41
C ASP A 296 14.37 -20.18 7.97
N GLN A 297 13.97 -19.31 8.92
CA GLN A 297 12.61 -19.28 9.48
C GLN A 297 11.64 -18.48 8.62
N LEU A 298 12.15 -17.63 7.70
CA LEU A 298 11.33 -16.84 6.81
C LEU A 298 10.60 -17.70 5.76
N ILE A 299 9.48 -17.19 5.29
CA ILE A 299 8.68 -17.85 4.24
C ILE A 299 9.06 -17.26 2.87
N PRO A 300 9.58 -18.08 1.94
CA PRO A 300 9.87 -17.60 0.60
C PRO A 300 8.59 -17.21 -0.16
N LEU A 301 8.53 -15.99 -0.63
CA LEU A 301 7.37 -15.43 -1.32
C LEU A 301 7.44 -15.68 -2.83
N ALA A 302 6.34 -16.14 -3.42
CA ALA A 302 6.11 -16.10 -4.85
C ALA A 302 5.56 -14.73 -5.28
N ALA A 303 5.46 -14.47 -6.60
CA ALA A 303 4.78 -13.29 -7.11
C ALA A 303 3.37 -13.17 -6.50
N TYR A 304 2.99 -11.96 -6.03
CA TYR A 304 1.76 -11.76 -5.25
C TYR A 304 0.51 -12.33 -5.95
N ARG A 305 0.38 -12.12 -7.25
CA ARG A 305 -0.76 -12.62 -8.04
C ARG A 305 -0.95 -14.13 -7.96
N LYS A 306 0.11 -14.91 -7.71
CA LYS A 306 0.04 -16.37 -7.65
C LYS A 306 -0.50 -16.88 -6.32
N GLU A 307 0.07 -16.41 -5.22
CA GLU A 307 -0.23 -16.97 -3.89
C GLU A 307 -0.87 -15.96 -2.94
N ARG A 308 -0.85 -14.67 -3.27
CA ARG A 308 -1.41 -13.58 -2.45
C ARG A 308 -0.84 -13.57 -1.03
N GLN A 309 0.45 -13.90 -0.96
CA GLN A 309 1.23 -13.86 0.26
C GLN A 309 2.08 -12.58 0.30
N TYR A 310 2.32 -12.11 1.49
CA TYR A 310 3.18 -10.97 1.76
C TYR A 310 4.13 -11.27 2.91
N GLY A 311 5.26 -10.59 2.95
CA GLY A 311 6.20 -10.60 4.06
C GLY A 311 6.07 -9.33 4.90
N THR A 312 6.57 -9.41 6.13
CA THR A 312 6.66 -8.27 7.05
C THR A 312 8.13 -8.09 7.41
N VAL A 313 8.69 -6.90 7.21
CA VAL A 313 10.12 -6.64 7.45
C VAL A 313 10.42 -6.68 8.96
N SER A 314 9.51 -6.18 9.79
CA SER A 314 9.66 -6.13 11.23
C SER A 314 8.30 -6.31 11.90
N SER A 315 8.26 -7.16 12.94
CA SER A 315 7.05 -7.35 13.76
C SER A 315 6.69 -6.07 14.54
N VAL A 316 7.67 -5.23 14.85
CA VAL A 316 7.48 -3.97 15.57
C VAL A 316 7.01 -2.86 14.62
N ASP A 317 7.64 -2.74 13.46
CA ASP A 317 7.31 -1.69 12.49
C ASP A 317 6.14 -2.05 11.59
N GLN A 318 5.82 -3.33 11.46
CA GLN A 318 4.70 -3.88 10.70
C GLN A 318 4.64 -3.39 9.24
N TYR A 319 5.82 -3.17 8.63
CA TYR A 319 5.89 -2.82 7.23
C TYR A 319 5.73 -4.07 6.37
N ASN A 320 4.62 -4.14 5.64
CA ASN A 320 4.27 -5.27 4.79
C ASN A 320 4.70 -5.04 3.34
N TYR A 321 5.15 -6.10 2.68
CA TYR A 321 5.60 -6.06 1.29
C TYR A 321 5.21 -7.33 0.53
N ALA A 322 4.98 -7.18 -0.75
CA ALA A 322 4.86 -8.28 -1.71
C ALA A 322 6.07 -8.28 -2.64
N VAL A 323 6.19 -9.31 -3.47
CA VAL A 323 7.26 -9.41 -4.46
C VAL A 323 6.70 -9.73 -5.84
N ASN A 324 7.39 -9.22 -6.88
CA ASN A 324 7.21 -9.63 -8.27
C ASN A 324 8.57 -9.86 -8.92
N PHE A 325 8.57 -10.57 -10.04
CA PHE A 325 9.78 -10.90 -10.77
C PHE A 325 9.67 -10.40 -12.22
N HIS A 326 10.71 -9.75 -12.70
CA HIS A 326 10.81 -9.24 -14.06
C HIS A 326 12.07 -9.79 -14.75
N ASP A 327 12.10 -9.74 -16.07
CA ASP A 327 13.25 -10.10 -16.90
C ASP A 327 13.85 -11.47 -16.53
N ASP A 328 13.02 -12.51 -16.56
CA ASP A 328 13.37 -13.87 -16.13
C ASP A 328 13.98 -13.91 -14.71
N ALA A 329 13.36 -13.16 -13.79
CA ALA A 329 13.78 -13.00 -12.42
C ALA A 329 15.22 -12.48 -12.22
N SER A 330 15.76 -11.72 -13.18
CA SER A 330 16.98 -10.94 -12.97
C SER A 330 16.70 -9.64 -12.22
N VAL A 331 15.44 -9.20 -12.20
CA VAL A 331 14.96 -8.07 -11.41
C VAL A 331 13.89 -8.55 -10.44
N LEU A 332 14.12 -8.32 -9.15
CA LEU A 332 13.13 -8.48 -8.08
C LEU A 332 12.47 -7.13 -7.82
N SER A 333 11.15 -7.05 -7.91
CA SER A 333 10.39 -5.86 -7.54
C SER A 333 9.73 -6.08 -6.17
N ILE A 334 10.13 -5.29 -5.17
CA ILE A 334 9.58 -5.29 -3.82
C ILE A 334 8.47 -4.25 -3.77
N VAL A 335 7.24 -4.68 -3.54
CA VAL A 335 6.06 -3.81 -3.59
C VAL A 335 5.50 -3.60 -2.19
N GLY A 336 5.66 -2.42 -1.66
CA GLY A 336 5.04 -1.96 -0.41
C GLY A 336 4.49 -0.55 -0.60
N ASP A 337 3.74 -0.07 0.38
CA ASP A 337 3.19 1.29 0.36
C ASP A 337 4.21 2.32 0.89
N CYS A 338 4.12 3.57 0.44
CA CYS A 338 4.99 4.65 0.91
C CYS A 338 4.27 5.70 1.78
N THR A 339 2.93 5.69 1.79
CA THR A 339 2.08 6.43 2.74
C THR A 339 0.80 5.65 2.99
N PRO A 340 0.03 5.94 4.07
CA PRO A 340 -1.23 5.24 4.34
C PRO A 340 -2.35 5.63 3.38
N HIS A 341 -2.14 6.60 2.48
CA HIS A 341 -3.15 7.20 1.61
C HIS A 341 -3.77 6.17 0.67
N GLY A 342 -2.98 5.35 -0.04
CA GLY A 342 -3.50 4.36 -0.98
C GLY A 342 -4.32 3.27 -0.31
N THR A 343 -3.95 2.85 0.91
CA THR A 343 -4.74 1.91 1.72
C THR A 343 -6.08 2.53 2.13
N HIS A 344 -6.07 3.80 2.52
CA HIS A 344 -7.28 4.55 2.88
C HIS A 344 -8.22 4.70 1.67
N VAL A 345 -7.71 5.10 0.52
CA VAL A 345 -8.44 5.19 -0.76
C VAL A 345 -9.08 3.85 -1.13
N ALA A 346 -8.32 2.76 -1.03
CA ALA A 346 -8.83 1.41 -1.26
C ALA A 346 -9.95 1.03 -0.28
N GLY A 347 -9.81 1.45 0.98
CA GLY A 347 -10.81 1.25 2.03
C GLY A 347 -12.13 1.93 1.72
N ILE A 348 -12.11 3.19 1.27
CA ILE A 348 -13.31 3.91 0.85
C ILE A 348 -13.99 3.19 -0.32
N ALA A 349 -13.22 2.83 -1.34
CA ALA A 349 -13.79 2.21 -2.54
C ALA A 349 -14.43 0.86 -2.23
N ALA A 350 -13.76 0.00 -1.43
CA ALA A 350 -14.15 -1.40 -1.40
C ALA A 350 -13.83 -2.17 -0.10
N LEU A 351 -13.62 -1.54 1.05
CA LEU A 351 -13.37 -2.26 2.31
C LEU A 351 -14.40 -3.36 2.56
N ALA A 352 -14.00 -4.50 3.08
CA ALA A 352 -14.89 -5.59 3.50
C ALA A 352 -14.79 -5.77 5.04
N ASP A 353 -15.62 -5.04 5.79
CA ASP A 353 -15.62 -5.08 7.26
C ASP A 353 -17.05 -5.08 7.85
N GLY A 354 -17.89 -5.98 7.37
CA GLY A 354 -19.28 -6.08 7.80
C GLY A 354 -20.18 -4.98 7.22
N PRO A 355 -21.48 -5.00 7.53
CA PRO A 355 -22.45 -4.13 6.88
C PRO A 355 -22.25 -2.64 7.16
N ASP A 356 -21.80 -2.29 8.37
CA ASP A 356 -21.74 -0.90 8.83
C ASP A 356 -20.42 -0.20 8.50
N ARG A 357 -19.33 -0.96 8.37
CA ARG A 357 -17.97 -0.44 8.18
C ARG A 357 -17.35 -0.74 6.84
N SER A 358 -18.09 -1.37 5.95
CA SER A 358 -17.60 -1.68 4.60
C SER A 358 -17.52 -0.45 3.71
N GLY A 359 -16.61 -0.48 2.73
CA GLY A 359 -16.51 0.53 1.67
C GLY A 359 -17.76 0.58 0.81
N VAL A 360 -17.75 1.47 -0.18
CA VAL A 360 -18.90 1.72 -1.08
C VAL A 360 -19.27 0.47 -1.87
N ALA A 361 -18.28 -0.23 -2.44
CA ALA A 361 -18.48 -1.44 -3.24
C ALA A 361 -17.77 -2.66 -2.59
N PRO A 362 -18.30 -3.21 -1.48
CA PRO A 362 -17.60 -4.20 -0.68
C PRO A 362 -17.33 -5.53 -1.39
N GLY A 363 -18.08 -5.83 -2.44
CA GLY A 363 -17.90 -7.02 -3.29
C GLY A 363 -16.89 -6.85 -4.43
N ALA A 364 -16.36 -5.63 -4.66
CA ALA A 364 -15.35 -5.41 -5.70
C ALA A 364 -13.97 -5.94 -5.30
N GLN A 365 -13.19 -6.38 -6.28
CA GLN A 365 -11.78 -6.76 -6.11
C GLN A 365 -10.88 -5.57 -6.37
N LEU A 366 -9.70 -5.58 -5.73
CA LEU A 366 -8.73 -4.50 -5.78
C LEU A 366 -7.42 -4.95 -6.43
N ILE A 367 -6.80 -4.04 -7.17
CA ILE A 367 -5.41 -4.14 -7.62
C ILE A 367 -4.67 -2.90 -7.12
N SER A 368 -3.57 -3.11 -6.39
CA SER A 368 -2.66 -2.05 -5.98
C SER A 368 -1.71 -1.71 -7.14
N ILE A 369 -1.80 -0.49 -7.64
CA ILE A 369 -0.92 0.03 -8.68
C ILE A 369 -0.16 1.22 -8.08
N LYS A 370 1.02 0.93 -7.52
CA LYS A 370 1.82 1.95 -6.86
C LYS A 370 2.45 2.88 -7.88
N ILE A 371 2.11 4.18 -7.81
CA ILE A 371 2.67 5.25 -8.64
C ILE A 371 3.45 6.29 -7.82
N GLY A 372 3.21 6.37 -6.51
CA GLY A 372 3.96 7.23 -5.59
C GLY A 372 5.34 6.64 -5.28
N ASP A 373 6.42 7.40 -5.53
CA ASP A 373 7.79 6.94 -5.35
C ASP A 373 8.29 7.21 -3.92
N SER A 374 8.68 6.15 -3.22
CA SER A 374 9.20 6.25 -1.84
C SER A 374 10.45 7.14 -1.75
N ARG A 375 11.28 7.15 -2.79
CA ARG A 375 12.53 7.95 -2.85
C ARG A 375 12.27 9.45 -3.05
N LEU A 376 11.10 9.80 -3.56
CA LEU A 376 10.67 11.17 -3.84
C LEU A 376 9.65 11.70 -2.82
N GLY A 377 9.60 11.11 -1.62
CA GLY A 377 8.63 11.51 -0.60
C GLY A 377 7.18 11.22 -0.99
N SER A 378 6.93 10.14 -1.70
CA SER A 378 5.64 9.69 -2.24
C SER A 378 5.12 10.47 -3.46
N MET A 379 5.90 11.38 -4.04
CA MET A 379 5.48 12.06 -5.27
C MET A 379 5.40 11.08 -6.43
N GLU A 380 4.42 11.30 -7.29
CA GLU A 380 4.26 10.62 -8.56
C GLU A 380 5.12 11.26 -9.66
N THR A 381 5.42 10.48 -10.68
CA THR A 381 6.08 10.95 -11.89
C THR A 381 5.19 10.67 -13.10
N THR A 382 5.32 11.45 -14.14
CA THR A 382 4.62 11.18 -15.43
C THR A 382 4.86 9.75 -15.89
N SER A 383 6.09 9.23 -15.73
CA SER A 383 6.42 7.87 -16.13
C SER A 383 5.75 6.82 -15.26
N SER A 384 5.62 7.03 -13.94
CA SER A 384 4.92 6.10 -13.05
C SER A 384 3.42 6.06 -13.31
N ILE A 385 2.80 7.21 -13.57
CA ILE A 385 1.38 7.29 -13.97
C ILE A 385 1.16 6.57 -15.31
N CYS A 386 1.97 6.83 -16.32
CA CYS A 386 1.88 6.17 -17.63
C CYS A 386 2.01 4.65 -17.51
N ARG A 387 2.99 4.15 -16.75
CA ARG A 387 3.14 2.71 -16.46
C ARG A 387 1.94 2.17 -15.69
N GLY A 388 1.38 2.95 -14.75
CA GLY A 388 0.19 2.60 -13.99
C GLY A 388 -1.04 2.40 -14.88
N ILE A 389 -1.30 3.32 -15.81
CA ILE A 389 -2.39 3.20 -16.81
C ILE A 389 -2.20 1.95 -17.68
N MET A 390 -0.98 1.72 -18.17
CA MET A 390 -0.66 0.52 -18.95
C MET A 390 -0.81 -0.77 -18.13
N ALA A 391 -0.44 -0.74 -16.84
CA ALA A 391 -0.63 -1.87 -15.93
C ALA A 391 -2.11 -2.15 -15.70
N ALA A 392 -2.95 -1.13 -15.51
CA ALA A 392 -4.39 -1.29 -15.33
C ALA A 392 -5.05 -2.02 -16.53
N VAL A 393 -4.65 -1.66 -17.76
CA VAL A 393 -5.09 -2.34 -18.98
C VAL A 393 -4.63 -3.80 -18.99
N ARG A 394 -3.35 -4.04 -18.76
CA ARG A 394 -2.77 -5.40 -18.75
C ARG A 394 -3.37 -6.31 -17.70
N LEU A 395 -3.69 -5.76 -16.53
CA LEU A 395 -4.23 -6.51 -15.39
C LEU A 395 -5.75 -6.70 -15.45
N GLY A 396 -6.42 -6.06 -16.42
CA GLY A 396 -7.84 -6.23 -16.68
C GLY A 396 -8.74 -5.51 -15.67
N CYS A 397 -8.38 -4.30 -15.25
CA CYS A 397 -9.25 -3.45 -14.46
C CYS A 397 -10.50 -3.07 -15.23
N ASP A 398 -11.64 -2.93 -14.55
CA ASP A 398 -12.88 -2.37 -15.10
C ASP A 398 -12.97 -0.86 -14.90
N VAL A 399 -12.43 -0.41 -13.77
CA VAL A 399 -12.37 0.99 -13.37
C VAL A 399 -11.06 1.25 -12.65
N ILE A 400 -10.50 2.44 -12.82
CA ILE A 400 -9.36 2.90 -12.03
C ILE A 400 -9.72 4.14 -11.22
N ASN A 401 -9.09 4.27 -10.05
CA ASN A 401 -9.12 5.47 -9.24
C ASN A 401 -7.72 6.08 -9.18
N LEU A 402 -7.62 7.37 -9.49
CA LEU A 402 -6.41 8.16 -9.34
C LEU A 402 -6.69 9.31 -8.37
N SER A 403 -6.12 9.23 -7.16
CA SER A 403 -6.25 10.25 -6.13
C SER A 403 -5.00 11.15 -6.02
N TYR A 404 -4.36 11.39 -7.16
CA TYR A 404 -3.21 12.27 -7.35
C TYR A 404 -3.50 13.32 -8.38
N GLY A 405 -2.74 14.43 -8.37
CA GLY A 405 -2.81 15.43 -9.41
C GLY A 405 -2.06 16.71 -9.06
N GLU A 406 -1.60 17.38 -10.10
CA GLU A 406 -0.89 18.64 -10.02
C GLU A 406 -1.60 19.74 -10.82
N GLY A 407 -1.28 20.99 -10.54
CA GLY A 407 -1.79 22.12 -11.33
C GLY A 407 -1.36 22.01 -12.80
N CYS A 408 -2.32 22.15 -13.72
CA CYS A 408 -2.05 22.09 -15.16
C CYS A 408 -2.70 23.26 -15.87
N GLN A 409 -1.96 23.86 -16.80
CA GLN A 409 -2.44 25.00 -17.59
C GLN A 409 -2.97 24.59 -18.98
N LEU A 410 -2.70 23.37 -19.43
CA LEU A 410 -3.04 22.90 -20.78
C LEU A 410 -3.94 21.66 -20.70
N PRO A 411 -5.28 21.85 -20.70
CA PRO A 411 -6.24 20.73 -20.76
C PRO A 411 -6.08 19.92 -22.05
N ASN A 412 -6.55 18.68 -22.00
CA ASN A 412 -6.58 17.76 -23.15
C ASN A 412 -5.24 17.56 -23.86
N SER A 413 -4.13 17.64 -23.13
CA SER A 413 -2.79 17.51 -23.70
C SER A 413 -1.86 16.67 -22.84
N GLY A 414 -0.85 16.09 -23.49
CA GLY A 414 0.22 15.35 -22.86
C GLY A 414 -0.01 13.84 -22.78
N ARG A 415 1.09 13.13 -22.51
CA ARG A 415 1.14 11.66 -22.62
C ARG A 415 0.17 10.94 -21.69
N ILE A 416 -0.08 11.48 -20.50
CA ILE A 416 -1.03 10.89 -19.55
C ILE A 416 -2.44 10.89 -20.15
N VAL A 417 -2.86 12.04 -20.73
CA VAL A 417 -4.19 12.18 -21.34
C VAL A 417 -4.33 11.25 -22.55
N GLU A 418 -3.32 11.17 -23.43
CA GLU A 418 -3.33 10.26 -24.58
C GLU A 418 -3.53 8.79 -24.16
N LEU A 419 -2.82 8.35 -23.13
CA LEU A 419 -2.97 6.98 -22.59
C LEU A 419 -4.31 6.78 -21.88
N ALA A 420 -4.81 7.81 -21.18
CA ALA A 420 -6.14 7.77 -20.56
C ALA A 420 -7.24 7.63 -21.63
N GLU A 421 -7.16 8.40 -22.71
CA GLU A 421 -8.09 8.29 -23.84
C GLU A 421 -8.03 6.90 -24.48
N GLU A 422 -6.84 6.36 -24.71
CA GLU A 422 -6.68 5.01 -25.25
C GLU A 422 -7.32 3.98 -24.32
N MET A 423 -7.05 4.05 -23.01
CA MET A 423 -7.60 3.14 -22.01
C MET A 423 -9.14 3.23 -21.95
N VAL A 424 -9.70 4.44 -21.93
CA VAL A 424 -11.14 4.65 -21.83
C VAL A 424 -11.86 4.21 -23.12
N TRP A 425 -11.37 4.66 -24.28
CA TRP A 425 -12.08 4.46 -25.55
C TRP A 425 -11.82 3.12 -26.22
N ARG A 426 -10.62 2.54 -26.08
CA ARG A 426 -10.24 1.26 -26.69
C ARG A 426 -10.39 0.07 -25.76
N HIS A 427 -10.07 0.27 -24.47
CA HIS A 427 -10.09 -0.81 -23.48
C HIS A 427 -11.33 -0.78 -22.60
N ASN A 428 -12.20 0.22 -22.77
CA ASN A 428 -13.47 0.33 -22.07
C ASN A 428 -13.35 0.35 -20.53
N ILE A 429 -12.27 0.94 -20.01
CA ILE A 429 -11.97 1.07 -18.59
C ILE A 429 -12.37 2.47 -18.14
N MET A 430 -13.19 2.59 -17.08
CA MET A 430 -13.57 3.88 -16.52
C MET A 430 -12.38 4.51 -15.76
N PHE A 431 -12.15 5.80 -15.99
CA PHE A 431 -11.11 6.56 -15.28
C PHE A 431 -11.75 7.58 -14.34
N VAL A 432 -11.70 7.32 -13.03
CA VAL A 432 -12.18 8.22 -11.98
C VAL A 432 -10.98 8.90 -11.32
N SER A 433 -11.04 10.22 -11.16
CA SER A 433 -9.92 10.97 -10.58
C SER A 433 -10.37 12.14 -9.71
N ALA A 434 -9.58 12.45 -8.69
CA ALA A 434 -9.72 13.63 -7.87
C ALA A 434 -9.42 14.91 -8.68
N VAL A 435 -10.21 15.98 -8.49
CA VAL A 435 -10.00 17.24 -9.21
C VAL A 435 -9.01 18.19 -8.54
N GLY A 436 -8.55 17.87 -7.33
CA GLY A 436 -7.56 18.67 -6.58
C GLY A 436 -8.13 19.45 -5.40
N ASN A 437 -7.21 19.98 -4.58
CA ASN A 437 -7.50 20.64 -3.31
C ASN A 437 -7.02 22.12 -3.30
N ASN A 438 -7.17 22.83 -4.43
CA ASN A 438 -6.66 24.19 -4.63
C ASN A 438 -7.77 25.25 -4.67
N GLY A 439 -9.01 24.91 -4.24
CA GLY A 439 -10.12 25.86 -4.10
C GLY A 439 -9.84 26.96 -3.07
N PRO A 440 -10.72 27.93 -2.91
CA PRO A 440 -12.03 28.09 -3.55
C PRO A 440 -12.02 28.87 -4.88
N ALA A 441 -10.86 29.32 -5.35
CA ALA A 441 -10.77 30.11 -6.58
C ALA A 441 -11.23 29.28 -7.81
N LEU A 442 -11.75 29.99 -8.83
CA LEU A 442 -12.09 29.38 -10.12
C LEU A 442 -10.83 28.91 -10.85
N SER A 443 -11.00 27.95 -11.75
CA SER A 443 -9.93 27.39 -12.60
C SER A 443 -8.78 26.77 -11.81
N THR A 444 -9.11 26.08 -10.71
CA THR A 444 -8.13 25.42 -9.82
C THR A 444 -8.11 23.92 -9.97
N VAL A 445 -8.88 23.35 -10.93
CA VAL A 445 -8.85 21.91 -11.20
C VAL A 445 -7.46 21.43 -11.59
N ASN A 446 -7.09 20.23 -11.10
CA ASN A 446 -5.78 19.63 -11.31
C ASN A 446 -5.77 18.67 -12.51
N ALA A 447 -4.58 18.44 -13.04
CA ALA A 447 -4.31 17.37 -13.99
C ALA A 447 -3.98 16.05 -13.23
N PRO A 448 -4.48 14.89 -13.71
CA PRO A 448 -5.34 14.76 -14.88
C PRO A 448 -6.83 14.89 -14.57
N GLY A 449 -7.24 14.97 -13.29
CA GLY A 449 -8.59 14.77 -12.81
C GLY A 449 -9.69 15.62 -13.46
N GLY A 450 -9.42 16.88 -13.78
CA GLY A 450 -10.41 17.76 -14.43
C GLY A 450 -10.05 18.16 -15.86
N MET A 451 -9.00 17.58 -16.44
CA MET A 451 -8.34 18.10 -17.63
C MET A 451 -8.71 17.40 -18.93
N SER A 452 -9.56 16.39 -18.90
CA SER A 452 -10.03 15.72 -20.11
C SER A 452 -11.44 15.17 -19.94
N THR A 453 -12.21 15.19 -21.02
CA THR A 453 -13.58 14.66 -21.06
C THR A 453 -13.64 13.13 -20.94
N CYS A 454 -12.53 12.43 -21.09
CA CYS A 454 -12.46 10.98 -20.86
C CYS A 454 -12.24 10.61 -19.39
N ILE A 455 -11.93 11.59 -18.52
CA ILE A 455 -11.66 11.39 -17.10
C ILE A 455 -12.84 11.91 -16.28
N PHE A 456 -13.35 11.05 -15.39
CA PHE A 456 -14.45 11.39 -14.50
C PHE A 456 -13.92 12.14 -13.28
N GLY A 457 -13.96 13.47 -13.34
CA GLY A 457 -13.43 14.36 -12.31
C GLY A 457 -14.37 14.53 -11.12
N VAL A 458 -13.87 14.28 -9.90
CA VAL A 458 -14.68 14.24 -8.67
C VAL A 458 -14.21 15.31 -7.68
N ALA A 459 -15.13 16.22 -7.30
CA ALA A 459 -14.94 17.23 -6.27
C ALA A 459 -15.40 16.73 -4.88
N ALA A 460 -14.98 17.42 -3.83
CA ALA A 460 -15.24 17.02 -2.46
C ALA A 460 -16.48 17.72 -1.87
N TYR A 461 -17.40 16.94 -1.33
CA TYR A 461 -18.63 17.35 -0.69
C TYR A 461 -18.63 16.99 0.81
N VAL A 462 -19.32 17.77 1.62
CA VAL A 462 -19.56 17.50 3.05
C VAL A 462 -21.02 17.69 3.38
N SER A 463 -21.64 16.68 4.02
CA SER A 463 -22.98 16.77 4.60
C SER A 463 -22.94 17.23 6.06
N PRO A 464 -24.05 17.73 6.62
CA PRO A 464 -24.13 18.02 8.05
C PRO A 464 -23.85 16.77 8.91
N GLU A 465 -24.32 15.60 8.49
CA GLU A 465 -24.10 14.32 9.15
C GLU A 465 -22.61 13.94 9.20
N MET A 466 -21.86 14.24 8.13
CA MET A 466 -20.41 14.06 8.11
C MET A 466 -19.67 15.03 9.03
N MET A 467 -20.17 16.28 9.17
CA MET A 467 -19.51 17.31 9.99
C MET A 467 -19.50 16.93 11.48
N ARG A 468 -20.56 16.31 11.98
CA ARG A 468 -20.67 15.92 13.40
C ARG A 468 -19.53 15.01 13.85
N PRO A 469 -19.34 13.81 13.29
CA PRO A 469 -18.28 12.89 13.70
C PRO A 469 -16.88 13.36 13.28
N MET A 470 -16.74 14.04 12.14
CA MET A 470 -15.43 14.42 11.61
C MET A 470 -14.83 15.64 12.31
N TYR A 471 -15.66 16.56 12.76
CA TYR A 471 -15.22 17.83 13.35
C TYR A 471 -15.70 18.04 14.78
N SER A 472 -16.34 17.03 15.39
CA SER A 472 -16.91 17.12 16.75
C SER A 472 -17.87 18.33 16.92
N ILE A 473 -18.59 18.66 15.84
CA ILE A 473 -19.59 19.74 15.88
C ILE A 473 -20.84 19.16 16.53
N THR A 474 -21.10 19.56 17.77
CA THR A 474 -22.36 19.28 18.46
C THR A 474 -23.36 20.37 18.09
N SER A 475 -24.51 19.99 17.53
CA SER A 475 -25.64 20.94 17.46
C SER A 475 -26.07 21.24 18.89
N ASN A 476 -26.15 22.52 19.27
CA ASN A 476 -26.79 22.93 20.52
C ASN A 476 -28.30 22.67 20.38
N THR A 477 -28.72 21.43 20.53
CA THR A 477 -30.13 21.01 20.52
C THR A 477 -30.79 21.28 21.87
N ASP A 478 -30.15 22.05 22.80
CA ASP A 478 -30.73 22.39 24.08
C ASP A 478 -31.77 23.53 24.02
N ASN A 479 -32.00 24.11 22.84
CA ASN A 479 -33.12 25.03 22.62
C ASN A 479 -34.30 24.29 21.94
N GLU A 480 -35.05 23.53 22.74
CA GLU A 480 -36.38 23.02 22.37
C GLU A 480 -37.30 24.21 22.10
N GLY A 481 -37.31 24.81 20.93
CA GLY A 481 -38.25 25.88 20.63
C GLY A 481 -38.08 26.66 19.35
N GLU A 482 -36.99 26.55 18.65
CA GLU A 482 -36.86 27.13 17.33
C GLU A 482 -37.06 26.02 16.28
N ASN A 483 -38.03 26.20 15.40
CA ASN A 483 -38.31 25.33 14.26
C ASN A 483 -37.03 25.24 13.44
N ASP A 484 -36.27 24.17 13.62
CA ASP A 484 -35.05 23.86 12.88
C ASP A 484 -35.40 23.30 11.48
N ASP A 485 -36.31 24.04 10.80
CA ASP A 485 -36.60 23.89 9.37
C ASP A 485 -35.48 24.48 8.50
N ASP A 486 -34.37 24.93 9.07
CA ASP A 486 -33.17 25.24 8.34
C ASP A 486 -32.55 23.92 7.86
N ASN A 487 -33.04 23.51 6.72
CA ASN A 487 -32.52 22.47 5.85
C ASN A 487 -31.01 22.74 5.64
N HIS A 488 -30.17 22.24 6.53
CA HIS A 488 -28.71 22.32 6.37
C HIS A 488 -28.33 21.52 5.15
N VAL A 489 -28.35 22.18 4.00
CA VAL A 489 -27.93 21.60 2.74
C VAL A 489 -26.42 21.40 2.84
N GLY A 490 -25.95 20.19 2.56
CA GLY A 490 -24.52 19.94 2.46
C GLY A 490 -23.88 20.83 1.39
N THR A 491 -22.59 21.04 1.50
CA THR A 491 -21.84 21.96 0.63
C THR A 491 -20.54 21.32 0.15
N THR A 492 -19.94 21.90 -0.87
CA THR A 492 -18.58 21.53 -1.25
C THR A 492 -17.59 22.09 -0.23
N TYR A 493 -16.52 21.32 0.03
CA TYR A 493 -15.43 21.83 0.84
C TYR A 493 -14.80 23.05 0.16
N THR A 494 -14.47 24.08 0.93
CA THR A 494 -13.90 25.33 0.40
C THR A 494 -12.56 25.14 -0.30
N TRP A 495 -11.80 24.13 0.11
CA TRP A 495 -10.53 23.78 -0.52
C TRP A 495 -10.70 22.87 -1.76
N SER A 496 -11.88 22.32 -2.03
CA SER A 496 -12.10 21.52 -3.24
C SER A 496 -11.88 22.39 -4.49
N SER A 497 -11.11 21.90 -5.45
CA SER A 497 -10.86 22.61 -6.70
C SER A 497 -12.14 22.82 -7.49
N VAL A 498 -12.19 23.94 -8.19
CA VAL A 498 -13.35 24.43 -8.94
C VAL A 498 -12.96 24.67 -10.41
N GLY A 499 -13.86 24.28 -11.33
CA GLY A 499 -13.74 24.65 -12.74
C GLY A 499 -13.94 26.16 -12.99
N PRO A 500 -14.00 26.60 -14.27
CA PRO A 500 -13.75 25.81 -15.47
C PRO A 500 -12.26 25.53 -15.69
N THR A 501 -11.95 24.63 -16.62
CA THR A 501 -10.58 24.47 -17.13
C THR A 501 -10.17 25.65 -18.01
N ALA A 502 -8.90 25.75 -18.36
CA ALA A 502 -8.39 26.86 -19.20
C ALA A 502 -9.00 26.89 -20.62
N ASP A 503 -9.51 25.80 -21.13
CA ASP A 503 -10.23 25.70 -22.41
C ASP A 503 -11.77 25.90 -22.28
N GLY A 504 -12.26 26.20 -21.06
CA GLY A 504 -13.65 26.49 -20.79
C GLY A 504 -14.54 25.26 -20.51
N SER A 505 -13.96 24.06 -20.38
CA SER A 505 -14.68 22.86 -19.96
C SER A 505 -15.05 22.94 -18.47
N LEU A 506 -16.06 22.19 -18.02
CA LEU A 506 -16.50 22.21 -16.61
C LEU A 506 -15.40 21.76 -15.64
N GLY A 507 -14.62 20.75 -16.01
CA GLY A 507 -13.54 20.21 -15.20
C GLY A 507 -13.97 19.30 -14.06
N VAL A 508 -15.16 19.53 -13.48
CA VAL A 508 -15.76 18.72 -12.42
C VAL A 508 -17.02 18.04 -12.99
N CYS A 509 -17.11 16.72 -12.88
CA CYS A 509 -18.27 15.95 -13.30
C CYS A 509 -19.30 15.83 -12.18
N VAL A 510 -18.85 15.44 -10.97
CA VAL A 510 -19.71 15.26 -9.80
C VAL A 510 -18.97 15.64 -8.52
N CYS A 511 -19.75 15.77 -7.43
CA CYS A 511 -19.23 15.83 -6.06
C CYS A 511 -19.52 14.51 -5.34
N ALA A 512 -18.62 14.09 -4.47
CA ALA A 512 -18.80 12.95 -3.58
C ALA A 512 -18.24 13.26 -2.20
N PRO A 513 -18.57 12.48 -1.14
CA PRO A 513 -18.07 12.71 0.21
C PRO A 513 -16.55 12.84 0.25
N GLY A 514 -16.06 14.01 0.69
CA GLY A 514 -14.65 14.36 0.72
C GLY A 514 -13.92 14.01 2.01
N GLY A 515 -14.52 13.23 2.89
CA GLY A 515 -13.91 12.79 4.14
C GLY A 515 -14.38 11.40 4.52
N ALA A 516 -13.50 10.63 5.16
CA ALA A 516 -13.84 9.30 5.66
C ALA A 516 -12.89 8.85 6.76
N ILE A 517 -13.38 7.96 7.64
CA ILE A 517 -12.60 7.22 8.62
C ILE A 517 -12.59 5.75 8.19
N THR A 518 -11.46 5.26 7.71
CA THR A 518 -11.34 3.88 7.23
C THR A 518 -9.95 3.31 7.47
N SER A 519 -9.73 2.07 7.05
CA SER A 519 -8.50 1.31 7.25
C SER A 519 -7.27 2.04 6.68
N VAL A 520 -6.17 1.92 7.39
CA VAL A 520 -4.85 2.43 7.00
C VAL A 520 -3.79 1.35 7.17
N SER A 521 -2.60 1.62 6.67
CA SER A 521 -1.48 0.69 6.72
C SER A 521 -1.07 0.34 8.14
N ASN A 522 -0.71 -0.92 8.38
CA ASN A 522 -0.38 -1.46 9.72
C ASN A 522 0.80 -0.73 10.37
N TRP A 523 1.79 -0.30 9.57
CA TRP A 523 2.94 0.45 10.08
C TRP A 523 2.59 1.81 10.70
N THR A 524 1.37 2.33 10.48
CA THR A 524 0.87 3.53 11.18
C THR A 524 0.55 3.27 12.65
N MET A 525 0.45 1.99 13.04
CA MET A 525 -0.02 1.53 14.36
C MET A 525 -1.45 1.97 14.68
N GLN A 526 -2.23 2.30 13.65
CA GLN A 526 -3.65 2.67 13.75
C GLN A 526 -4.47 1.69 12.92
N LYS A 527 -5.68 1.39 13.38
CA LYS A 527 -6.63 0.57 12.63
C LYS A 527 -7.34 1.37 11.55
N SER A 528 -7.67 2.61 11.85
CA SER A 528 -8.36 3.54 10.96
C SER A 528 -7.90 4.98 11.21
N MET A 529 -8.07 5.85 10.23
CA MET A 529 -7.70 7.25 10.30
C MET A 529 -8.73 8.11 9.55
N LEU A 530 -8.98 9.33 10.06
CA LEU A 530 -9.70 10.34 9.31
C LEU A 530 -8.78 10.99 8.29
N MET A 531 -9.20 11.00 7.03
CA MET A 531 -8.58 11.82 5.98
C MET A 531 -9.65 12.61 5.24
N ASN A 532 -9.28 13.82 4.81
CA ASN A 532 -10.10 14.72 4.02
C ASN A 532 -9.37 15.14 2.74
N GLY A 533 -10.07 15.18 1.64
CA GLY A 533 -9.53 15.55 0.33
C GLY A 533 -10.45 15.13 -0.82
N THR A 534 -10.27 15.72 -1.99
CA THR A 534 -10.86 15.17 -3.22
C THR A 534 -10.34 13.75 -3.49
N SER A 535 -9.18 13.41 -2.90
CA SER A 535 -8.63 12.05 -2.85
C SER A 535 -9.54 11.04 -2.13
N MET A 536 -10.43 11.49 -1.24
CA MET A 536 -11.44 10.65 -0.57
C MET A 536 -12.76 10.66 -1.34
N ALA A 537 -13.08 11.77 -2.01
CA ALA A 537 -14.27 11.88 -2.85
C ALA A 537 -14.17 10.97 -4.10
N SER A 538 -13.02 10.93 -4.75
CA SER A 538 -12.80 10.11 -5.94
C SER A 538 -13.08 8.61 -5.70
N PRO A 539 -12.55 7.95 -4.66
CA PRO A 539 -12.85 6.54 -4.40
C PRO A 539 -14.31 6.29 -3.97
N HIS A 540 -15.01 7.26 -3.38
CA HIS A 540 -16.47 7.15 -3.18
C HIS A 540 -17.19 7.05 -4.52
N ALA A 541 -16.92 7.97 -5.44
CA ALA A 541 -17.51 7.93 -6.78
C ALA A 541 -17.07 6.66 -7.55
N CYS A 542 -15.82 6.25 -7.42
CA CYS A 542 -15.32 5.01 -8.02
C CYS A 542 -16.08 3.78 -7.49
N GLY A 543 -16.38 3.72 -6.20
CA GLY A 543 -17.21 2.69 -5.60
C GLY A 543 -18.64 2.69 -6.18
N CYS A 544 -19.26 3.86 -6.33
CA CYS A 544 -20.59 3.99 -6.96
C CYS A 544 -20.56 3.51 -8.43
N VAL A 545 -19.52 3.86 -9.18
CA VAL A 545 -19.27 3.33 -10.53
C VAL A 545 -19.20 1.80 -10.49
N ALA A 546 -18.48 1.22 -9.54
CA ALA A 546 -18.34 -0.23 -9.42
C ALA A 546 -19.67 -0.92 -9.08
N LEU A 547 -20.51 -0.31 -8.22
CA LEU A 547 -21.87 -0.82 -7.95
C LEU A 547 -22.71 -0.86 -9.22
N LEU A 548 -22.74 0.25 -9.99
CA LEU A 548 -23.47 0.34 -11.24
C LEU A 548 -22.96 -0.66 -12.29
N MET A 549 -21.64 -0.80 -12.42
CA MET A 549 -21.04 -1.79 -13.31
C MET A 549 -21.41 -3.23 -12.90
N SER A 550 -21.42 -3.53 -11.59
CA SER A 550 -21.81 -4.83 -11.05
C SER A 550 -23.26 -5.17 -11.43
N ALA A 551 -24.17 -4.19 -11.27
CA ALA A 551 -25.57 -4.34 -11.68
C ALA A 551 -25.69 -4.57 -13.19
N CYS A 552 -25.02 -3.75 -14.01
CA CYS A 552 -25.03 -3.90 -15.46
C CYS A 552 -24.49 -5.26 -15.92
N LYS A 553 -23.38 -5.73 -15.32
CA LYS A 553 -22.82 -7.07 -15.62
C LYS A 553 -23.79 -8.18 -15.26
N ALA A 554 -24.46 -8.08 -14.10
CA ALA A 554 -25.44 -9.07 -13.65
C ALA A 554 -26.68 -9.15 -14.56
N GLU A 555 -27.12 -8.01 -15.12
CA GLU A 555 -28.27 -7.92 -15.99
C GLU A 555 -27.93 -8.02 -17.49
N GLY A 556 -26.65 -8.26 -17.83
CA GLY A 556 -26.22 -8.38 -19.23
C GLY A 556 -26.33 -7.06 -20.03
N ILE A 557 -26.28 -5.92 -19.33
CA ILE A 557 -26.37 -4.60 -19.95
C ILE A 557 -24.99 -4.17 -20.46
N PRO A 558 -24.84 -3.78 -21.73
CA PRO A 558 -23.54 -3.33 -22.25
C PRO A 558 -23.02 -2.10 -21.51
N ILE A 559 -21.79 -2.19 -21.02
CA ILE A 559 -21.09 -1.13 -20.29
C ILE A 559 -20.20 -0.35 -21.25
N SER A 560 -20.18 0.98 -21.08
CA SER A 560 -19.12 1.84 -21.62
C SER A 560 -18.91 3.04 -20.69
N PRO A 561 -17.69 3.57 -20.56
CA PRO A 561 -17.40 4.71 -19.69
C PRO A 561 -18.34 5.90 -19.91
N PRO A 562 -18.65 6.36 -21.16
CA PRO A 562 -19.57 7.47 -21.37
C PRO A 562 -21.02 7.17 -20.92
N ARG A 563 -21.46 5.92 -20.99
CA ARG A 563 -22.82 5.56 -20.52
C ARG A 563 -22.89 5.58 -19.00
N ILE A 564 -21.86 5.05 -18.34
CA ILE A 564 -21.75 5.09 -16.87
C ILE A 564 -21.66 6.52 -16.39
N GLN A 565 -20.79 7.34 -17.00
CA GLN A 565 -20.63 8.75 -16.66
C GLN A 565 -21.98 9.50 -16.75
N ARG A 566 -22.65 9.43 -17.89
CA ARG A 566 -23.95 10.07 -18.08
C ARG A 566 -25.02 9.56 -17.12
N ALA A 567 -24.93 8.28 -16.73
CA ALA A 567 -25.86 7.70 -15.78
C ALA A 567 -25.71 8.30 -14.38
N ILE A 568 -24.51 8.66 -13.99
CA ILE A 568 -24.22 9.26 -12.67
C ILE A 568 -24.43 10.77 -12.70
N GLU A 569 -24.17 11.45 -13.82
CA GLU A 569 -24.35 12.90 -13.98
C GLU A 569 -25.82 13.35 -14.08
N ASN A 570 -26.75 12.47 -14.46
CA ASN A 570 -28.19 12.75 -14.65
C ASN A 570 -29.06 12.12 -13.56
#